data_0c8542378c4f26855d42a1936350a903
#
_entry.id   0c8542378c4f26855d42a1936350a903
#
_cell.length_a   1.000
_cell.length_b   1.000
_cell.length_c   1.000
_cell.angle_alpha   90.00
_cell.angle_beta   90.00
_cell.angle_gamma   90.00
#
_symmetry.space_group_name_H-M   'P 1'
#
loop_
_entity.id
_entity.type
_entity.pdbx_description
1 polymer ?
#
loop_
_entity_poly.entity_id
_entity_poly.type
_entity_poly.pdbx_seq_one_letter_code
_entity_poly.pdbx_strand_id
1 'polypeptide(L)'
;FFEFLIAEFPQYSNYQISDFTLHDIESVTGQDISDYLRYMKVYDKDGTTVTNDERAAKRKLCSLRRFYGYYYRYELISNNPSLKVDMPKIHDKAITRLDVNEVAELLDNVENGNKLTTAQLRTHEKLKCRDLALLTLLLGTGIRVSECVGLDINDVDFDNDRIKVVRKGGSES
;
A
#
# COMPACT_ATOMS: atom_id res chain seq x y z
N PHE A 1 -12.28 8.78 9.79
CA PHE A 1 -13.26 9.78 9.37
C PHE A 1 -14.20 10.12 10.51
N PHE A 2 -14.83 9.15 11.17
CA PHE A 2 -15.71 9.39 12.31
C PHE A 2 -14.96 10.03 13.50
N GLU A 3 -13.72 9.64 13.77
CA GLU A 3 -12.86 10.30 14.76
C GLU A 3 -12.65 11.79 14.45
N PHE A 4 -12.49 12.14 13.16
CA PHE A 4 -12.43 13.53 12.73
C PHE A 4 -13.75 14.27 13.00
N LEU A 5 -14.91 13.65 12.70
CA LEU A 5 -16.19 14.26 12.98
C LEU A 5 -16.39 14.51 14.49
N ILE A 6 -15.97 13.56 15.31
CA ILE A 6 -16.03 13.68 16.78
C ILE A 6 -15.12 14.83 17.27
N ALA A 7 -13.94 14.96 16.69
CA ALA A 7 -12.97 15.96 17.11
C ALA A 7 -13.33 17.39 16.66
N GLU A 8 -13.86 17.54 15.45
CA GLU A 8 -14.01 18.85 14.81
C GLU A 8 -15.46 19.39 14.86
N PHE A 9 -16.46 18.54 15.12
CA PHE A 9 -17.86 18.94 15.10
C PHE A 9 -18.47 18.91 16.49
N PRO A 10 -18.87 20.06 17.08
CA PRO A 10 -19.39 20.14 18.44
C PRO A 10 -20.58 19.23 18.73
N GLN A 11 -21.45 18.97 17.73
CA GLN A 11 -22.61 18.09 17.87
C GLN A 11 -22.23 16.63 18.12
N TYR A 12 -21.02 16.21 17.72
CA TYR A 12 -20.54 14.85 17.89
C TYR A 12 -19.49 14.69 18.99
N SER A 13 -19.15 15.76 19.74
CA SER A 13 -18.08 15.76 20.74
C SER A 13 -18.22 14.70 21.85
N ASN A 14 -19.44 14.23 22.12
CA ASN A 14 -19.72 13.18 23.10
C ASN A 14 -20.01 11.80 22.47
N TYR A 15 -19.88 11.66 21.14
CA TYR A 15 -20.16 10.43 20.43
C TYR A 15 -19.00 9.44 20.54
N GLN A 16 -19.35 8.17 20.56
CA GLN A 16 -18.47 7.08 20.14
C GLN A 16 -18.77 6.74 18.68
N ILE A 17 -17.87 6.01 18.02
CA ILE A 17 -18.07 5.61 16.60
C ILE A 17 -19.36 4.80 16.41
N SER A 18 -19.76 4.02 17.43
CA SER A 18 -21.01 3.24 17.45
C SER A 18 -22.29 4.07 17.50
N ASP A 19 -22.20 5.34 17.89
CA ASP A 19 -23.39 6.18 18.12
C ASP A 19 -23.85 6.87 16.82
N PHE A 20 -23.03 6.83 15.76
CA PHE A 20 -23.40 7.40 14.49
C PHE A 20 -24.55 6.65 13.83
N THR A 21 -25.62 7.40 13.56
CA THR A 21 -26.83 6.91 12.90
C THR A 21 -26.80 7.17 11.39
N LEU A 22 -27.75 6.60 10.65
CA LEU A 22 -27.92 6.91 9.23
C LEU A 22 -28.21 8.39 9.00
N HIS A 23 -28.94 9.04 9.89
CA HIS A 23 -29.22 10.46 9.83
C HIS A 23 -27.94 11.30 9.93
N ASP A 24 -27.03 10.94 10.82
CA ASP A 24 -25.73 11.63 10.96
C ASP A 24 -24.88 11.44 9.70
N ILE A 25 -24.86 10.22 9.14
CA ILE A 25 -24.16 9.93 7.88
C ILE A 25 -24.72 10.75 6.72
N GLU A 26 -26.04 10.90 6.63
CA GLU A 26 -26.71 11.66 5.59
C GLU A 26 -26.51 13.18 5.73
N SER A 27 -26.34 13.67 6.97
CA SER A 27 -26.08 15.08 7.24
C SER A 27 -24.71 15.58 6.78
N VAL A 28 -23.76 14.67 6.59
CA VAL A 28 -22.40 14.99 6.12
C VAL A 28 -22.45 15.58 4.71
N THR A 29 -21.72 16.66 4.53
CA THR A 29 -21.61 17.36 3.24
C THR A 29 -20.31 17.02 2.49
N GLY A 30 -20.24 17.38 1.20
CA GLY A 30 -19.00 17.30 0.43
C GLY A 30 -17.89 18.20 1.01
N GLN A 31 -18.28 19.32 1.65
CA GLN A 31 -17.34 20.22 2.31
C GLN A 31 -16.69 19.53 3.52
N ASP A 32 -17.45 18.83 4.35
CA ASP A 32 -16.92 18.11 5.51
C ASP A 32 -15.92 17.04 5.11
N ILE A 33 -16.17 16.35 3.99
CA ILE A 33 -15.21 15.38 3.42
C ILE A 33 -13.95 16.09 2.91
N SER A 34 -14.08 17.27 2.32
CA SER A 34 -12.93 18.06 1.87
C SER A 34 -12.09 18.54 3.05
N ASP A 35 -12.74 18.97 4.13
CA ASP A 35 -12.08 19.39 5.38
C ASP A 35 -11.39 18.21 6.06
N TYR A 36 -12.02 17.03 6.09
CA TYR A 36 -11.37 15.79 6.52
C TYR A 36 -10.10 15.50 5.72
N LEU A 37 -10.13 15.60 4.40
CA LEU A 37 -8.94 15.34 3.57
C LEU A 37 -7.83 16.36 3.83
N ARG A 38 -8.20 17.61 4.14
CA ARG A 38 -7.26 18.67 4.55
C ARG A 38 -6.67 18.39 5.92
N TYR A 39 -7.49 18.07 6.90
CA TYR A 39 -7.08 17.66 8.24
C TYR A 39 -6.08 16.50 8.19
N MET A 40 -6.37 15.49 7.37
CA MET A 40 -5.53 14.30 7.25
C MET A 40 -4.17 14.55 6.57
N LYS A 41 -3.93 15.72 5.97
CA LYS A 41 -2.60 16.03 5.41
C LYS A 41 -1.52 16.11 6.49
N VAL A 42 -1.85 16.74 7.59
CA VAL A 42 -0.98 16.83 8.78
C VAL A 42 -1.88 16.76 10.00
N TYR A 43 -1.76 15.73 10.79
CA TYR A 43 -2.52 15.58 12.03
C TYR A 43 -1.67 14.92 13.11
N ASP A 44 -2.04 15.16 14.36
CA ASP A 44 -1.37 14.53 15.50
C ASP A 44 -2.09 13.24 15.89
N LYS A 45 -1.31 12.19 16.11
CA LYS A 45 -1.80 10.91 16.61
C LYS A 45 -0.89 10.44 17.74
N ASP A 46 -1.43 10.39 18.94
CA ASP A 46 -0.73 9.93 20.15
C ASP A 46 0.60 10.67 20.38
N GLY A 47 0.60 12.00 20.16
CA GLY A 47 1.78 12.86 20.30
C GLY A 47 2.79 12.74 19.14
N THR A 48 2.41 12.05 18.05
CA THR A 48 3.25 11.94 16.85
C THR A 48 2.57 12.64 15.67
N THR A 49 3.27 13.58 15.05
CA THR A 49 2.78 14.25 13.84
C THR A 49 2.83 13.30 12.66
N VAL A 50 1.67 12.98 12.10
CA VAL A 50 1.51 12.13 10.91
C VAL A 50 1.25 13.01 9.69
N THR A 51 2.00 12.77 8.61
CA THR A 51 1.81 13.45 7.33
C THR A 51 1.32 12.45 6.27
N ASN A 52 0.39 12.88 5.44
CA ASN A 52 -0.12 12.08 4.33
C ASN A 52 0.11 12.79 2.99
N ASP A 53 0.56 12.03 2.00
CA ASP A 53 0.70 12.49 0.62
C ASP A 53 -0.64 12.40 -0.16
N GLU A 54 -0.61 12.83 -1.42
CA GLU A 54 -1.80 12.80 -2.29
C GLU A 54 -2.30 11.38 -2.55
N ARG A 55 -1.42 10.36 -2.54
CA ARG A 55 -1.81 8.94 -2.70
C ARG A 55 -2.58 8.45 -1.49
N ALA A 56 -2.15 8.85 -0.29
CA ALA A 56 -2.86 8.54 0.95
C ALA A 56 -4.24 9.24 0.99
N ALA A 57 -4.29 10.52 0.62
CA ALA A 57 -5.55 11.27 0.53
C ALA A 57 -6.52 10.64 -0.49
N LYS A 58 -6.03 10.25 -1.68
CA LYS A 58 -6.82 9.53 -2.69
C LYS A 58 -7.39 8.23 -2.14
N ARG A 59 -6.59 7.44 -1.43
CA ARG A 59 -7.03 6.17 -0.83
C ARG A 59 -8.13 6.38 0.18
N LYS A 60 -8.00 7.41 1.03
CA LYS A 60 -9.04 7.79 2.01
C LYS A 60 -10.34 8.20 1.33
N LEU A 61 -10.27 9.03 0.29
CA LEU A 61 -11.45 9.42 -0.48
C LEU A 61 -12.10 8.22 -1.20
N CYS A 62 -11.31 7.29 -1.75
CA CYS A 62 -11.84 6.06 -2.34
C CYS A 62 -12.59 5.21 -1.30
N SER A 63 -12.08 5.13 -0.06
CA SER A 63 -12.77 4.41 1.03
C SER A 63 -14.10 5.07 1.37
N LEU A 64 -14.13 6.40 1.47
CA LEU A 64 -15.38 7.15 1.71
C LEU A 64 -16.36 7.01 0.55
N ARG A 65 -15.88 7.05 -0.71
CA ARG A 65 -16.75 6.81 -1.87
C ARG A 65 -17.36 5.41 -1.87
N ARG A 66 -16.60 4.40 -1.43
CA ARG A 66 -17.12 3.04 -1.28
C ARG A 66 -18.15 2.95 -0.17
N PHE A 67 -17.88 3.58 0.98
CA PHE A 67 -18.76 3.65 2.12
C PHE A 67 -20.10 4.32 1.75
N TYR A 68 -20.06 5.57 1.31
CA TYR A 68 -21.27 6.29 0.91
C TYR A 68 -21.98 5.66 -0.29
N GLY A 69 -21.20 5.09 -1.23
CA GLY A 69 -21.73 4.37 -2.38
C GLY A 69 -22.52 3.12 -2.00
N TYR A 70 -22.15 2.45 -0.89
CA TYR A 70 -22.93 1.34 -0.35
C TYR A 70 -24.30 1.84 0.11
N TYR A 71 -24.34 2.78 1.06
CA TYR A 71 -25.60 3.30 1.61
C TYR A 71 -26.51 3.92 0.55
N TYR A 72 -25.93 4.66 -0.38
CA TYR A 72 -26.68 5.28 -1.47
C TYR A 72 -27.27 4.23 -2.45
N ARG A 73 -26.53 3.18 -2.75
CA ARG A 73 -26.99 2.11 -3.65
C ARG A 73 -28.17 1.32 -3.06
N TYR A 74 -28.17 1.15 -1.75
CA TYR A 74 -29.27 0.48 -1.03
C TYR A 74 -30.38 1.43 -0.58
N GLU A 75 -30.37 2.66 -1.10
CA GLU A 75 -31.39 3.69 -0.80
C GLU A 75 -31.55 4.00 0.69
N LEU A 76 -30.49 3.78 1.49
CA LEU A 76 -30.48 4.07 2.92
C LEU A 76 -30.17 5.54 3.21
N ILE A 77 -29.61 6.25 2.24
CA ILE A 77 -29.40 7.71 2.22
C ILE A 77 -29.84 8.27 0.88
N SER A 78 -30.34 9.49 0.84
CA SER A 78 -30.87 10.16 -0.35
C SER A 78 -29.76 10.80 -1.23
N ASN A 79 -28.58 11.04 -0.65
CA ASN A 79 -27.47 11.75 -1.31
C ASN A 79 -26.12 11.12 -0.97
N ASN A 80 -25.21 11.15 -1.95
CA ASN A 80 -23.82 10.72 -1.77
C ASN A 80 -22.87 11.92 -1.79
N PRO A 81 -22.46 12.46 -0.61
CA PRO A 81 -21.62 13.66 -0.55
C PRO A 81 -20.22 13.44 -1.10
N SER A 82 -19.72 12.21 -1.10
CA SER A 82 -18.36 11.90 -1.55
C SER A 82 -18.15 12.08 -3.06
N LEU A 83 -19.24 12.10 -3.84
CA LEU A 83 -19.20 12.36 -5.29
C LEU A 83 -18.95 13.84 -5.62
N LYS A 84 -19.23 14.74 -4.69
CA LYS A 84 -19.01 16.18 -4.83
C LYS A 84 -17.57 16.60 -4.56
N VAL A 85 -16.71 15.68 -4.16
CA VAL A 85 -15.31 15.95 -3.82
C VAL A 85 -14.40 15.46 -4.93
N ASP A 86 -13.58 16.36 -5.46
CA ASP A 86 -12.63 16.02 -6.51
C ASP A 86 -11.54 15.06 -6.02
N MET A 87 -11.13 14.17 -6.92
CA MET A 87 -10.00 13.28 -6.62
C MET A 87 -8.70 14.07 -6.57
N PRO A 88 -7.86 13.86 -5.51
CA PRO A 88 -6.53 14.42 -5.46
C PRO A 88 -5.72 14.06 -6.71
N LYS A 89 -5.10 15.06 -7.33
CA LYS A 89 -4.17 14.84 -8.43
C LYS A 89 -2.90 14.21 -7.87
N ILE A 90 -2.53 13.06 -8.42
CA ILE A 90 -1.28 12.40 -8.07
C ILE A 90 -0.21 12.87 -9.04
N HIS A 91 0.88 13.38 -8.49
CA HIS A 91 2.10 13.60 -9.25
C HIS A 91 2.90 12.29 -9.24
N ASP A 92 3.08 11.70 -10.41
CA ASP A 92 3.90 10.51 -10.52
C ASP A 92 5.36 10.86 -10.27
N LYS A 93 5.95 10.22 -9.25
CA LYS A 93 7.39 10.29 -9.05
C LYS A 93 8.06 9.44 -10.13
N ALA A 94 9.16 9.95 -10.68
CA ALA A 94 9.99 9.16 -11.59
C ALA A 94 10.37 7.84 -10.90
N ILE A 95 10.12 6.74 -11.58
CA ILE A 95 10.50 5.41 -11.09
C ILE A 95 12.00 5.28 -11.33
N THR A 96 12.77 5.23 -10.26
CA THR A 96 14.20 4.88 -10.33
C THR A 96 14.28 3.41 -10.74
N ARG A 97 14.97 3.16 -11.83
CA ARG A 97 15.23 1.81 -12.35
C ARG A 97 16.74 1.61 -12.38
N LEU A 98 17.16 0.40 -12.03
CA LEU A 98 18.55 0.00 -12.24
C LEU A 98 18.77 -0.23 -13.74
N ASP A 99 19.90 0.23 -14.26
CA ASP A 99 20.35 -0.14 -15.59
C ASP A 99 21.04 -1.52 -15.58
N VAL A 100 21.41 -2.02 -16.75
CA VAL A 100 22.02 -3.35 -16.88
C VAL A 100 23.34 -3.44 -16.13
N ASN A 101 24.15 -2.37 -16.12
CA ASN A 101 25.45 -2.34 -15.45
C ASN A 101 25.27 -2.29 -13.92
N GLU A 102 24.28 -1.51 -13.45
CA GLU A 102 23.92 -1.45 -12.03
C GLU A 102 23.39 -2.79 -11.51
N VAL A 103 22.61 -3.52 -12.31
CA VAL A 103 22.15 -4.88 -12.00
C VAL A 103 23.34 -5.84 -11.94
N ALA A 104 24.28 -5.77 -12.88
CA ALA A 104 25.48 -6.61 -12.88
C ALA A 104 26.34 -6.32 -11.64
N GLU A 105 26.57 -5.04 -11.29
CA GLU A 105 27.31 -4.65 -10.09
C GLU A 105 26.60 -5.14 -8.81
N LEU A 106 25.28 -5.05 -8.77
CA LEU A 106 24.49 -5.55 -7.62
C LEU A 106 24.72 -7.04 -7.43
N LEU A 107 24.60 -7.85 -8.48
CA LEU A 107 24.77 -9.31 -8.41
C LEU A 107 26.22 -9.68 -8.03
N ASP A 108 27.21 -9.01 -8.62
CA ASP A 108 28.62 -9.20 -8.28
C ASP A 108 28.91 -8.87 -6.79
N ASN A 109 28.35 -7.79 -6.27
CA ASN A 109 28.48 -7.43 -4.85
C ASN A 109 27.83 -8.48 -3.92
N VAL A 110 26.71 -9.08 -4.33
CA VAL A 110 26.04 -10.14 -3.57
C VAL A 110 26.83 -11.44 -3.64
N GLU A 111 27.43 -11.77 -4.76
CA GLU A 111 28.23 -12.98 -4.92
C GLU A 111 29.57 -12.89 -4.17
N ASN A 112 30.26 -11.78 -4.28
CA ASN A 112 31.61 -11.61 -3.74
C ASN A 112 31.67 -10.98 -2.35
N GLY A 113 30.56 -10.44 -1.84
CA GLY A 113 30.53 -9.79 -0.52
C GLY A 113 31.31 -8.47 -0.49
N ASN A 114 31.40 -7.77 -1.62
CA ASN A 114 32.11 -6.51 -1.72
C ASN A 114 31.51 -5.48 -0.75
N LYS A 115 32.35 -4.64 -0.14
CA LYS A 115 31.96 -3.58 0.81
C LYS A 115 31.36 -4.08 2.14
N LEU A 116 31.45 -5.40 2.44
CA LEU A 116 31.00 -5.96 3.72
C LEU A 116 32.12 -5.89 4.79
N THR A 117 31.71 -5.70 6.02
CA THR A 117 32.60 -5.82 7.18
C THR A 117 32.94 -7.28 7.48
N THR A 118 34.04 -7.53 8.21
CA THR A 118 34.45 -8.89 8.60
C THR A 118 33.36 -9.68 9.32
N ALA A 119 32.54 -9.02 10.14
CA ALA A 119 31.42 -9.65 10.81
C ALA A 119 30.29 -10.05 9.84
N GLN A 120 29.99 -9.18 8.87
CA GLN A 120 28.99 -9.43 7.84
C GLN A 120 29.42 -10.53 6.87
N LEU A 121 30.72 -10.62 6.52
CA LEU A 121 31.26 -11.68 5.66
C LEU A 121 30.98 -13.09 6.20
N ARG A 122 31.04 -13.29 7.52
CA ARG A 122 30.72 -14.60 8.13
C ARG A 122 29.26 -15.03 7.87
N THR A 123 28.35 -14.10 7.89
CA THR A 123 26.93 -14.36 7.59
C THR A 123 26.71 -14.50 6.07
N HIS A 124 27.36 -13.64 5.29
CA HIS A 124 27.34 -13.65 3.84
C HIS A 124 27.75 -15.01 3.28
N GLU A 125 28.88 -15.58 3.71
CA GLU A 125 29.35 -16.89 3.26
C GLU A 125 28.31 -18.02 3.41
N LYS A 126 27.43 -17.91 4.41
CA LYS A 126 26.36 -18.89 4.63
C LYS A 126 25.12 -18.64 3.77
N LEU A 127 24.89 -17.42 3.38
CA LEU A 127 23.63 -16.98 2.76
C LEU A 127 23.78 -16.57 1.30
N LYS A 128 24.99 -16.37 0.80
CA LYS A 128 25.24 -15.82 -0.55
C LYS A 128 24.53 -16.57 -1.67
N CYS A 129 24.54 -17.90 -1.64
CA CYS A 129 23.86 -18.71 -2.67
C CYS A 129 22.34 -18.47 -2.68
N ARG A 130 21.72 -18.39 -1.50
CA ARG A 130 20.30 -18.06 -1.36
C ARG A 130 20.00 -16.66 -1.86
N ASP A 131 20.79 -15.70 -1.40
CA ASP A 131 20.55 -14.28 -1.71
C ASP A 131 20.77 -14.00 -3.20
N LEU A 132 21.80 -14.60 -3.80
CA LEU A 132 22.05 -14.54 -5.24
C LEU A 132 20.90 -15.18 -6.04
N ALA A 133 20.46 -16.38 -5.65
CA ALA A 133 19.35 -17.07 -6.30
C ALA A 133 18.05 -16.25 -6.24
N LEU A 134 17.71 -15.68 -5.07
CA LEU A 134 16.53 -14.83 -4.90
C LEU A 134 16.58 -13.59 -5.80
N LEU A 135 17.70 -12.88 -5.82
CA LEU A 135 17.84 -11.67 -6.63
C LEU A 135 17.83 -11.99 -8.12
N THR A 136 18.53 -13.03 -8.54
CA THR A 136 18.55 -13.47 -9.95
C THR A 136 17.15 -13.86 -10.41
N LEU A 137 16.42 -14.60 -9.59
CA LEU A 137 15.04 -14.99 -9.87
C LEU A 137 14.11 -13.78 -10.00
N LEU A 138 14.16 -12.84 -9.03
CA LEU A 138 13.32 -11.64 -9.06
C LEU A 138 13.65 -10.73 -10.26
N LEU A 139 14.93 -10.53 -10.55
CA LEU A 139 15.37 -9.68 -11.65
C LEU A 139 15.11 -10.33 -13.01
N GLY A 140 15.29 -11.64 -13.14
CA GLY A 140 15.10 -12.36 -14.40
C GLY A 140 13.64 -12.59 -14.76
N THR A 141 12.75 -12.76 -13.76
CA THR A 141 11.35 -13.13 -14.01
C THR A 141 10.36 -11.98 -13.76
N GLY A 142 10.73 -11.02 -12.92
CA GLY A 142 9.82 -9.93 -12.51
C GLY A 142 8.65 -10.37 -11.62
N ILE A 143 8.70 -11.57 -11.04
CA ILE A 143 7.67 -12.02 -10.08
C ILE A 143 7.69 -11.17 -8.82
N ARG A 144 6.56 -11.14 -8.09
CA ARG A 144 6.50 -10.41 -6.83
C ARG A 144 7.28 -11.13 -5.74
N VAL A 145 7.81 -10.36 -4.79
CA VAL A 145 8.51 -10.95 -3.62
C VAL A 145 7.66 -12.00 -2.89
N SER A 146 6.36 -11.74 -2.73
CA SER A 146 5.43 -12.70 -2.10
C SER A 146 5.24 -13.98 -2.92
N GLU A 147 5.29 -13.90 -4.24
CA GLU A 147 5.24 -15.04 -5.15
C GLU A 147 6.55 -15.85 -5.07
N CYS A 148 7.69 -15.15 -5.06
CA CYS A 148 9.00 -15.78 -4.90
C CYS A 148 9.16 -16.54 -3.58
N VAL A 149 8.74 -15.92 -2.46
CA VAL A 149 8.83 -16.54 -1.11
C VAL A 149 7.85 -17.71 -0.96
N GLY A 150 6.77 -17.72 -1.74
CA GLY A 150 5.78 -18.81 -1.74
C GLY A 150 6.10 -20.00 -2.64
N LEU A 151 7.22 -19.98 -3.38
CA LEU A 151 7.63 -21.10 -4.24
C LEU A 151 8.10 -22.31 -3.42
N ASP A 152 7.58 -23.48 -3.78
CA ASP A 152 8.08 -24.76 -3.33
C ASP A 152 8.97 -25.40 -4.39
N ILE A 153 9.76 -26.40 -4.01
CA ILE A 153 10.66 -27.11 -4.92
C ILE A 153 9.90 -27.76 -6.10
N ASN A 154 8.64 -28.14 -5.88
CA ASN A 154 7.78 -28.74 -6.90
C ASN A 154 7.22 -27.71 -7.90
N ASP A 155 7.38 -26.42 -7.61
CA ASP A 155 6.99 -25.34 -8.52
C ASP A 155 8.10 -24.97 -9.50
N VAL A 156 9.29 -25.60 -9.36
CA VAL A 156 10.45 -25.37 -10.21
C VAL A 156 10.68 -26.57 -11.12
N ASP A 157 10.57 -26.34 -12.41
CA ASP A 157 10.89 -27.32 -13.46
C ASP A 157 12.30 -27.02 -13.99
N PHE A 158 13.28 -27.75 -13.47
CA PHE A 158 14.70 -27.60 -13.84
C PHE A 158 15.02 -28.16 -15.23
N ASP A 159 14.16 -29.02 -15.78
CA ASP A 159 14.39 -29.62 -17.10
C ASP A 159 13.99 -28.65 -18.22
N ASN A 160 13.02 -27.79 -17.97
CA ASN A 160 12.49 -26.83 -18.94
C ASN A 160 12.74 -25.36 -18.57
N ASP A 161 13.52 -25.09 -17.52
CA ASP A 161 13.83 -23.74 -17.01
C ASP A 161 12.56 -22.90 -16.73
N ARG A 162 11.58 -23.52 -16.04
CA ARG A 162 10.29 -22.89 -15.76
C ARG A 162 9.98 -22.87 -14.27
N ILE A 163 9.21 -21.87 -13.87
CA ILE A 163 8.61 -21.80 -12.55
C ILE A 163 7.10 -21.66 -12.67
N LYS A 164 6.36 -22.29 -11.77
CA LYS A 164 4.92 -22.16 -11.65
C LYS A 164 4.58 -21.19 -10.53
N VAL A 165 3.89 -20.11 -10.86
CA VAL A 165 3.53 -19.06 -9.90
C VAL A 165 2.02 -18.95 -9.79
N VAL A 166 1.51 -19.04 -8.55
CA VAL A 166 0.09 -18.82 -8.25
C VAL A 166 -0.12 -17.33 -7.93
N ARG A 167 -0.79 -16.63 -8.82
CA ARG A 167 -1.08 -15.20 -8.66
C ARG A 167 -2.29 -14.95 -7.75
N LYS A 168 -2.35 -13.76 -7.17
CA LYS A 168 -3.50 -13.31 -6.38
C LYS A 168 -4.77 -13.37 -7.24
N GLY A 169 -5.73 -14.24 -6.85
CA GLY A 169 -6.94 -14.53 -7.63
C GLY A 169 -6.99 -15.95 -8.18
N GLY A 170 -5.96 -16.79 -7.91
CA GLY A 170 -5.93 -18.21 -8.26
C GLY A 170 -5.56 -18.52 -9.71
N SER A 171 -5.14 -17.51 -10.50
CA SER A 171 -4.60 -17.77 -11.84
C SER A 171 -3.15 -18.26 -11.75
N GLU A 172 -2.86 -19.40 -12.37
CA GLU A 172 -1.50 -19.92 -12.57
C GLU A 172 -0.82 -19.22 -13.77
N SER A 173 0.46 -18.99 -13.67
CA SER A 173 1.28 -18.37 -14.73
C SER A 173 2.67 -18.99 -14.74
#